data_de86ccafbc07da2841367ba58e3ed7ee
#
_entry.id   de86ccafbc07da2841367ba58e3ed7ee
#
_cell.length_a   1.000
_cell.length_b   1.000
_cell.length_c   1.000
_cell.angle_alpha   90.00
_cell.angle_beta   90.00
_cell.angle_gamma   90.00
#
_symmetry.space_group_name_H-M   'P 1'
#
loop_
_entity.id
_entity.type
_entity.pdbx_description
1 polymer ?
#
loop_
_entity_poly.entity_id
_entity_poly.type
_entity_poly.pdbx_seq_one_letter_code
_entity_poly.pdbx_strand_id
1 'polypeptide(L)'
;MQHELRAPFAPPSMAGVIWLKVAVVYLIIGIAIGIGMGASENLTLQPVHAHVNLLGWASMALAGLIYSVFPKAGQSRLAKFHFWTMNLALPVMMVTLGFLLFGHLEVLPVLVVSQIVAAVSVLAFAANIFKNLKP
;
A
#
# COMPACT_ATOMS: atom_id res chain seq x y z
N MET A 1 31.17 -22.77 -28.57
CA MET A 1 31.04 -21.44 -27.94
C MET A 1 29.56 -21.19 -27.72
N GLN A 2 29.02 -21.68 -26.58
CA GLN A 2 27.61 -21.45 -26.22
C GLN A 2 27.55 -20.07 -25.59
N HIS A 3 26.99 -19.10 -26.30
CA HIS A 3 26.50 -17.86 -25.70
C HIS A 3 25.36 -18.26 -24.74
N GLU A 4 25.65 -18.33 -23.44
CA GLU A 4 24.64 -18.32 -22.42
C GLU A 4 23.82 -17.03 -22.61
N LEU A 5 22.65 -17.18 -23.22
CA LEU A 5 21.60 -16.19 -23.16
C LEU A 5 21.19 -16.09 -21.69
N ARG A 6 21.89 -15.28 -20.92
CA ARG A 6 21.44 -14.87 -19.58
C ARG A 6 20.01 -14.38 -19.74
N ALA A 7 19.06 -15.08 -19.10
CA ALA A 7 17.71 -14.58 -19.00
C ALA A 7 17.78 -13.12 -18.47
N PRO A 8 17.23 -12.14 -19.19
CA PRO A 8 17.45 -10.73 -18.88
C PRO A 8 16.90 -10.29 -17.52
N PHE A 9 16.09 -11.11 -16.87
CA PHE A 9 15.50 -10.78 -15.57
C PHE A 9 15.39 -12.02 -14.69
N ALA A 10 15.84 -11.91 -13.43
CA ALA A 10 15.53 -12.92 -12.42
C ALA A 10 14.00 -12.95 -12.19
N PRO A 11 13.41 -14.13 -11.91
CA PRO A 11 11.97 -14.22 -11.63
C PRO A 11 11.60 -13.29 -10.45
N PRO A 12 10.42 -12.63 -10.51
CA PRO A 12 10.00 -11.72 -9.45
C PRO A 12 9.89 -12.47 -8.11
N SER A 13 10.26 -11.81 -7.02
CA SER A 13 10.12 -12.40 -5.69
C SER A 13 8.66 -12.60 -5.33
N MET A 14 8.32 -13.73 -4.69
CA MET A 14 6.95 -13.99 -4.21
C MET A 14 6.43 -12.86 -3.31
N ALA A 15 7.30 -12.25 -2.51
CA ALA A 15 6.94 -11.12 -1.67
C ALA A 15 6.45 -9.93 -2.52
N GLY A 16 7.19 -9.55 -3.57
CA GLY A 16 6.80 -8.45 -4.46
C GLY A 16 5.48 -8.72 -5.18
N VAL A 17 5.25 -9.97 -5.62
CA VAL A 17 4.00 -10.36 -6.29
C VAL A 17 2.78 -10.18 -5.39
N ILE A 18 2.87 -10.53 -4.10
CA ILE A 18 1.76 -10.35 -3.15
C ILE A 18 1.42 -8.87 -2.99
N TRP A 19 2.42 -8.01 -2.84
CA TRP A 19 2.21 -6.56 -2.78
C TRP A 19 1.49 -6.01 -4.01
N LEU A 20 1.90 -6.43 -5.21
CA LEU A 20 1.27 -6.01 -6.46
C LEU A 20 -0.19 -6.46 -6.57
N LYS A 21 -0.50 -7.69 -6.16
CA LYS A 21 -1.87 -8.18 -6.15
C LYS A 21 -2.77 -7.37 -5.20
N VAL A 22 -2.28 -7.07 -4.00
CA VAL A 22 -3.02 -6.24 -3.03
C VAL A 22 -3.19 -4.83 -3.56
N ALA A 23 -2.15 -4.25 -4.16
CA ALA A 23 -2.23 -2.92 -4.77
C ALA A 23 -3.32 -2.84 -5.85
N VAL A 24 -3.44 -3.85 -6.72
CA VAL A 24 -4.50 -3.89 -7.75
C VAL A 24 -5.90 -3.94 -7.13
N VAL A 25 -6.08 -4.63 -6.00
CA VAL A 25 -7.37 -4.62 -5.28
C VAL A 25 -7.71 -3.21 -4.82
N TYR A 26 -6.76 -2.46 -4.25
CA TYR A 26 -6.97 -1.06 -3.88
C TYR A 26 -7.25 -0.16 -5.08
N LEU A 27 -6.60 -0.40 -6.22
CA LEU A 27 -6.90 0.33 -7.46
C LEU A 27 -8.36 0.15 -7.87
N ILE A 28 -8.87 -1.09 -7.87
CA ILE A 28 -10.27 -1.39 -8.20
C ILE A 28 -11.22 -0.67 -7.23
N ILE A 29 -10.94 -0.74 -5.92
CA ILE A 29 -11.72 -0.03 -4.89
C ILE A 29 -11.68 1.48 -5.15
N GLY A 30 -10.51 2.04 -5.40
CA GLY A 30 -10.35 3.47 -5.70
C GLY A 30 -11.15 3.91 -6.91
N ILE A 31 -11.10 3.15 -8.00
CA ILE A 31 -11.90 3.40 -9.22
C ILE A 31 -13.41 3.35 -8.89
N ALA A 32 -13.86 2.34 -8.15
CA ALA A 32 -15.27 2.21 -7.77
C ALA A 32 -15.77 3.40 -6.96
N ILE A 33 -14.99 3.88 -5.98
CA ILE A 33 -15.30 5.08 -5.20
C ILE A 33 -15.37 6.32 -6.12
N GLY A 34 -14.40 6.46 -7.04
CA GLY A 34 -14.38 7.57 -7.98
C GLY A 34 -15.60 7.61 -8.91
N ILE A 35 -16.00 6.45 -9.44
CA ILE A 35 -17.21 6.32 -10.26
C ILE A 35 -18.46 6.66 -9.43
N GLY A 36 -18.54 6.14 -8.19
CA GLY A 36 -19.66 6.42 -7.29
C GLY A 36 -19.81 7.91 -6.98
N MET A 37 -18.72 8.61 -6.70
CA MET A 37 -18.71 10.06 -6.49
C MET A 37 -19.14 10.83 -7.74
N GLY A 38 -18.64 10.45 -8.92
CA GLY A 38 -19.01 11.08 -10.17
C GLY A 38 -20.49 10.87 -10.52
N ALA A 39 -21.01 9.66 -10.33
CA ALA A 39 -22.40 9.34 -10.64
C ALA A 39 -23.41 10.00 -9.67
N SER A 40 -23.02 10.20 -8.41
CA SER A 40 -23.86 10.84 -7.39
C SER A 40 -23.65 12.34 -7.26
N GLU A 41 -22.69 12.91 -7.96
CA GLU A 41 -22.25 14.32 -7.83
C GLU A 41 -21.88 14.69 -6.38
N ASN A 42 -21.54 13.68 -5.56
CA ASN A 42 -21.21 13.83 -4.15
C ASN A 42 -19.73 13.50 -3.90
N LEU A 43 -18.93 14.52 -3.59
CA LEU A 43 -17.48 14.41 -3.37
C LEU A 43 -17.07 14.18 -1.92
N THR A 44 -18.01 13.85 -1.02
CA THR A 44 -17.71 13.62 0.41
C THR A 44 -16.59 12.61 0.62
N LEU A 45 -16.54 11.56 -0.18
CA LEU A 45 -15.50 10.51 -0.09
C LEU A 45 -14.20 10.83 -0.83
N GLN A 46 -14.01 12.05 -1.34
CA GLN A 46 -12.78 12.44 -2.04
C GLN A 46 -11.50 12.16 -1.22
N PRO A 47 -11.43 12.45 0.11
CA PRO A 47 -10.27 12.10 0.91
C PRO A 47 -10.03 10.57 0.99
N VAL A 48 -11.09 9.77 1.12
CA VAL A 48 -10.98 8.30 1.12
C VAL A 48 -10.46 7.81 -0.24
N HIS A 49 -11.04 8.29 -1.34
CA HIS A 49 -10.59 7.98 -2.70
C HIS A 49 -9.10 8.29 -2.90
N ALA A 50 -8.65 9.46 -2.47
CA ALA A 50 -7.26 9.87 -2.58
C ALA A 50 -6.32 8.94 -1.80
N HIS A 51 -6.63 8.61 -0.55
CA HIS A 51 -5.79 7.73 0.27
C HIS A 51 -5.77 6.28 -0.24
N VAL A 52 -6.90 5.74 -0.68
CA VAL A 52 -6.97 4.41 -1.30
C VAL A 52 -6.06 4.33 -2.51
N ASN A 53 -6.06 5.35 -3.37
CA ASN A 53 -5.21 5.37 -4.56
C ASN A 53 -3.74 5.65 -4.23
N LEU A 54 -3.44 6.57 -3.32
CA LEU A 54 -2.04 6.91 -3.00
C LEU A 54 -1.36 5.88 -2.11
N LEU A 55 -1.99 5.50 -0.98
CA LEU A 55 -1.41 4.55 -0.04
C LEU A 55 -1.70 3.11 -0.43
N GLY A 56 -2.91 2.81 -0.90
CA GLY A 56 -3.31 1.46 -1.26
C GLY A 56 -2.76 1.04 -2.63
N TRP A 57 -2.98 1.83 -3.68
CA TRP A 57 -2.51 1.47 -5.01
C TRP A 57 -1.06 1.88 -5.25
N ALA A 58 -0.76 3.16 -5.31
CA ALA A 58 0.54 3.64 -5.77
C ALA A 58 1.68 3.21 -4.84
N SER A 59 1.56 3.43 -3.54
CA SER A 59 2.63 3.10 -2.58
C SER A 59 2.85 1.60 -2.46
N MET A 60 1.80 0.79 -2.44
CA MET A 60 1.96 -0.67 -2.37
C MET A 60 2.48 -1.26 -3.69
N ALA A 61 2.09 -0.72 -4.84
CA ALA A 61 2.63 -1.14 -6.12
C ALA A 61 4.13 -0.83 -6.21
N LEU A 62 4.56 0.36 -5.80
CA LEU A 62 5.97 0.74 -5.74
C LEU A 62 6.76 -0.16 -4.77
N ALA A 63 6.23 -0.41 -3.58
CA ALA A 63 6.85 -1.35 -2.64
C ALA A 63 6.99 -2.75 -3.25
N GLY A 64 5.96 -3.25 -3.93
CA GLY A 64 5.97 -4.53 -4.62
C GLY A 64 7.03 -4.60 -5.72
N LEU A 65 7.16 -3.56 -6.53
CA LEU A 65 8.20 -3.46 -7.56
C LEU A 65 9.60 -3.45 -6.94
N ILE A 66 9.82 -2.61 -5.92
CA ILE A 66 11.11 -2.52 -5.22
C ILE A 66 11.49 -3.88 -4.62
N TYR A 67 10.57 -4.54 -3.94
CA TYR A 67 10.81 -5.86 -3.33
C TYR A 67 10.98 -6.98 -4.36
N SER A 68 10.49 -6.80 -5.56
CA SER A 68 10.75 -7.72 -6.69
C SER A 68 12.17 -7.55 -7.24
N VAL A 69 12.62 -6.31 -7.38
CA VAL A 69 13.97 -5.98 -7.87
C VAL A 69 15.05 -6.24 -6.81
N PHE A 70 14.72 -6.03 -5.52
CA PHE A 70 15.63 -6.21 -4.40
C PHE A 70 15.10 -7.27 -3.42
N PRO A 71 15.26 -8.58 -3.73
CA PRO A 71 14.69 -9.67 -2.93
C PRO A 71 15.15 -9.69 -1.47
N LYS A 72 16.38 -9.25 -1.18
CA LYS A 72 16.90 -9.14 0.20
C LYS A 72 16.07 -8.16 1.03
N ALA A 73 15.68 -7.03 0.45
CA ALA A 73 14.80 -6.08 1.12
C ALA A 73 13.38 -6.67 1.30
N GLY A 74 12.83 -7.32 0.26
CA GLY A 74 11.50 -7.91 0.30
C GLY A 74 11.33 -9.08 1.29
N GLN A 75 12.42 -9.81 1.59
CA GLN A 75 12.42 -10.93 2.54
C GLN A 75 12.77 -10.52 3.99
N SER A 76 13.08 -9.25 4.21
CA SER A 76 13.46 -8.72 5.51
C SER A 76 12.30 -8.76 6.53
N ARG A 77 12.64 -8.74 7.84
CA ARG A 77 11.64 -8.58 8.90
C ARG A 77 10.90 -7.25 8.80
N LEU A 78 11.58 -6.19 8.35
CA LEU A 78 10.98 -4.88 8.14
C LEU A 78 9.94 -4.90 7.01
N ALA A 79 10.20 -5.64 5.91
CA ALA A 79 9.21 -5.81 4.85
C ALA A 79 7.95 -6.54 5.32
N LYS A 80 8.11 -7.58 6.14
CA LYS A 80 6.98 -8.31 6.73
C LYS A 80 6.19 -7.44 7.70
N PHE A 81 6.88 -6.68 8.55
CA PHE A 81 6.24 -5.73 9.46
C PHE A 81 5.47 -4.66 8.67
N HIS A 82 6.10 -4.04 7.66
CA HIS A 82 5.47 -3.07 6.77
C HIS A 82 4.21 -3.67 6.12
N PHE A 83 4.29 -4.89 5.59
CA PHE A 83 3.15 -5.54 4.94
C PHE A 83 1.94 -5.66 5.88
N TRP A 84 2.13 -6.27 7.05
CA TRP A 84 1.03 -6.54 7.96
C TRP A 84 0.46 -5.27 8.60
N THR A 85 1.32 -4.36 9.04
CA THR A 85 0.85 -3.11 9.66
C THR A 85 0.12 -2.23 8.65
N MET A 86 0.59 -2.12 7.40
CA MET A 86 -0.09 -1.34 6.37
C MET A 86 -1.42 -1.97 5.97
N ASN A 87 -1.46 -3.28 5.74
CA ASN A 87 -2.68 -3.96 5.30
C ASN A 87 -3.74 -4.09 6.40
N LEU A 88 -3.38 -3.96 7.67
CA LEU A 88 -4.32 -3.86 8.79
C LEU A 88 -4.77 -2.41 9.01
N ALA A 89 -3.83 -1.47 9.01
CA ALA A 89 -4.11 -0.06 9.31
C ALA A 89 -4.91 0.63 8.21
N LEU A 90 -4.56 0.43 6.93
CA LEU A 90 -5.16 1.15 5.82
C LEU A 90 -6.67 0.90 5.67
N PRO A 91 -7.18 -0.35 5.70
CA PRO A 91 -8.64 -0.58 5.64
C PRO A 91 -9.37 0.07 6.82
N VAL A 92 -8.84 -0.07 8.04
CA VAL A 92 -9.44 0.54 9.23
C VAL A 92 -9.46 2.06 9.11
N MET A 93 -8.35 2.65 8.66
CA MET A 93 -8.23 4.08 8.43
C MET A 93 -9.24 4.58 7.39
N MET A 94 -9.41 3.85 6.28
CA MET A 94 -10.33 4.25 5.21
C MET A 94 -11.80 4.17 5.63
N VAL A 95 -12.17 3.09 6.33
CA VAL A 95 -13.54 2.92 6.84
C VAL A 95 -13.86 4.00 7.87
N THR A 96 -12.98 4.21 8.86
CA THR A 96 -13.21 5.23 9.89
C THR A 96 -13.17 6.65 9.34
N LEU A 97 -12.30 6.93 8.36
CA LEU A 97 -12.31 8.22 7.66
C LEU A 97 -13.64 8.44 6.94
N GLY A 98 -14.16 7.42 6.25
CA GLY A 98 -15.48 7.48 5.61
C GLY A 98 -16.58 7.82 6.62
N PHE A 99 -16.66 7.12 7.74
CA PHE A 99 -17.63 7.42 8.80
C PHE A 99 -17.48 8.83 9.37
N LEU A 100 -16.25 9.28 9.61
CA LEU A 100 -15.98 10.63 10.09
C LEU A 100 -16.53 11.69 9.11
N LEU A 101 -16.33 11.50 7.81
CA LEU A 101 -16.83 12.43 6.77
C LEU A 101 -18.37 12.49 6.69
N PHE A 102 -19.05 11.46 7.18
CA PHE A 102 -20.50 11.45 7.34
C PHE A 102 -20.98 11.91 8.74
N GLY A 103 -20.07 12.48 9.56
CA GLY A 103 -20.41 13.10 10.83
C GLY A 103 -20.29 12.21 12.07
N HIS A 104 -19.78 11.00 11.95
CA HIS A 104 -19.56 10.05 13.05
C HIS A 104 -18.27 10.37 13.81
N LEU A 105 -18.33 11.33 14.74
CA LEU A 105 -17.15 11.79 15.49
C LEU A 105 -16.61 10.74 16.48
N GLU A 106 -17.43 9.80 16.89
CA GLU A 106 -17.06 8.69 17.78
C GLU A 106 -15.95 7.78 17.23
N VAL A 107 -15.74 7.76 15.92
CA VAL A 107 -14.69 6.96 15.29
C VAL A 107 -13.30 7.62 15.30
N LEU A 108 -13.22 8.89 15.70
CA LEU A 108 -11.98 9.66 15.65
C LEU A 108 -10.79 9.01 16.37
N PRO A 109 -10.93 8.42 17.57
CA PRO A 109 -9.81 7.75 18.23
C PRO A 109 -9.26 6.57 17.41
N VAL A 110 -10.14 5.79 16.79
CA VAL A 110 -9.74 4.64 15.94
C VAL A 110 -9.04 5.13 14.69
N LEU A 111 -9.54 6.19 14.07
CA LEU A 111 -8.90 6.82 12.91
C LEU A 111 -7.48 7.28 13.26
N VAL A 112 -7.30 8.01 14.38
CA VAL A 112 -5.98 8.51 14.80
C VAL A 112 -5.00 7.35 15.03
N VAL A 113 -5.42 6.31 15.73
CA VAL A 113 -4.56 5.13 15.98
C VAL A 113 -4.17 4.45 14.66
N SER A 114 -5.11 4.26 13.76
CA SER A 114 -4.82 3.63 12.45
C SER A 114 -3.89 4.49 11.59
N GLN A 115 -4.01 5.80 11.63
CA GLN A 115 -3.09 6.73 10.95
C GLN A 115 -1.66 6.63 11.52
N ILE A 116 -1.51 6.55 12.85
CA ILE A 116 -0.21 6.37 13.49
C ILE A 116 0.41 5.04 13.07
N VAL A 117 -0.35 3.95 13.07
CA VAL A 117 0.13 2.62 12.64
C VAL A 117 0.55 2.65 11.16
N ALA A 118 -0.23 3.30 10.29
CA ALA A 118 0.14 3.47 8.89
C ALA A 118 1.43 4.29 8.72
N ALA A 119 1.60 5.37 9.49
CA ALA A 119 2.83 6.17 9.49
C ALA A 119 4.04 5.36 9.95
N VAL A 120 3.93 4.58 11.02
CA VAL A 120 4.99 3.67 11.51
C VAL A 120 5.32 2.62 10.44
N SER A 121 4.33 2.12 9.72
CA SER A 121 4.50 1.20 8.60
C SER A 121 5.36 1.80 7.48
N VAL A 122 5.08 3.05 7.09
CA VAL A 122 5.87 3.77 6.08
C VAL A 122 7.30 4.02 6.58
N LEU A 123 7.49 4.35 7.85
CA LEU A 123 8.83 4.49 8.45
C LEU A 123 9.61 3.18 8.43
N ALA A 124 8.94 2.05 8.68
CA ALA A 124 9.56 0.73 8.56
C ALA A 124 9.98 0.43 7.11
N PHE A 125 9.16 0.82 6.13
CA PHE A 125 9.53 0.75 4.72
C PHE A 125 10.78 1.58 4.42
N ALA A 126 10.80 2.84 4.83
CA ALA A 126 11.95 3.72 4.65
C ALA A 126 13.22 3.14 5.29
N ALA A 127 13.15 2.69 6.53
CA ALA A 127 14.28 2.05 7.23
C ALA A 127 14.77 0.79 6.50
N ASN A 128 13.85 0.00 5.94
CA ASN A 128 14.18 -1.17 5.15
C ASN A 128 14.96 -0.80 3.87
N ILE A 129 14.51 0.21 3.16
CA ILE A 129 15.16 0.71 1.94
C ILE A 129 16.58 1.16 2.25
N PHE A 130 16.77 2.05 3.23
CA PHE A 130 18.11 2.55 3.60
C PHE A 130 19.04 1.46 4.11
N LYS A 131 18.51 0.42 4.77
CA LYS A 131 19.34 -0.66 5.32
C LYS A 131 19.72 -1.71 4.28
N ASN A 132 18.80 -2.08 3.37
CA ASN A 132 18.92 -3.27 2.55
C ASN A 132 19.11 -3.01 1.06
N LEU A 133 18.87 -1.78 0.56
CA LEU A 133 19.28 -1.39 -0.77
C LEU A 133 20.71 -0.88 -0.72
N LYS A 134 21.61 -1.67 -1.28
CA LYS A 134 23.01 -1.29 -1.48
C LYS A 134 23.33 -1.45 -2.95
N PRO A 135 24.14 -0.56 -3.53
CA PRO A 135 24.61 -0.68 -4.91
C PRO A 135 25.40 -1.96 -5.14
#